data_133d8e2c1033b75c86d662e56a225765
#
_entry.id   133d8e2c1033b75c86d662e56a225765
#
_cell.length_a   1.000
_cell.length_b   1.000
_cell.length_c   1.000
_cell.angle_alpha   90.00
_cell.angle_beta   90.00
_cell.angle_gamma   90.00
#
_symmetry.space_group_name_H-M   'P 1'
#
loop_
_entity.id
_entity.type
_entity.pdbx_description
1 polymer ?
#
loop_
_entity_poly.entity_id
_entity_poly.type
_entity_poly.pdbx_seq_one_letter_code
_entity_poly.pdbx_strand_id
1 'polypeptide(L)'
;GWYGAYPAGGQTTPATGSSGSDTSGSPGGSGYVYTSATASNYPSGCLLNSSYYLSAAKTIAGNTSFTSPTGSSETGHSGNGYCRITVIECKNTALYTRINNSMKKATAFYFKLNNNKMYGVGSANYNGSVMNFDYTGSVQTATLAPGTYKLECWGAQGGNGSSNGNSNINAVGGLGGYSVGTITLSKTQKVYIYSGGKGQTKSNTGSYSTVNGGFNGGGSNYTCGSGGSGGGGSDIRIGTDSLYARVIVAGGGSGTGWTIKGAAGGGILG
;
A
#
# COMPACT_ATOMS: atom_id res chain seq x y z
N GLY A 1 5.95 4.68 7.32
CA GLY A 1 5.41 3.96 8.28
C GLY A 1 5.48 2.48 8.37
N TRP A 2 6.08 2.06 9.46
CA TRP A 2 6.06 0.65 9.86
C TRP A 2 4.71 0.26 10.45
N TYR A 3 3.93 1.24 10.89
CA TYR A 3 2.61 1.08 11.49
C TYR A 3 1.60 1.85 10.65
N GLY A 4 0.38 1.30 10.55
CA GLY A 4 -0.75 1.98 9.93
C GLY A 4 -1.15 3.24 10.70
N ALA A 5 -2.08 4.00 10.15
CA ALA A 5 -2.60 5.20 10.78
C ALA A 5 -3.41 4.87 12.04
N TYR A 6 -3.29 5.71 13.06
CA TYR A 6 -4.07 5.61 14.29
C TYR A 6 -5.41 6.34 14.17
N PRO A 7 -6.41 6.01 14.98
CA PRO A 7 -7.62 6.82 15.10
C PRO A 7 -7.32 8.14 15.84
N ALA A 8 -7.99 9.21 15.48
CA ALA A 8 -7.93 10.44 16.25
C ALA A 8 -8.66 10.26 17.61
N GLY A 9 -7.98 10.57 18.73
CA GLY A 9 -8.61 10.59 20.06
C GLY A 9 -8.88 9.22 20.71
N GLY A 10 -8.17 8.16 20.31
CA GLY A 10 -8.26 6.86 20.99
C GLY A 10 -7.46 6.82 22.28
N GLN A 11 -8.12 6.81 23.43
CA GLN A 11 -7.47 6.49 24.70
C GLN A 11 -7.07 5.01 24.72
N THR A 12 -5.80 4.73 24.99
CA THR A 12 -5.28 3.36 25.17
C THR A 12 -5.53 2.81 26.59
N THR A 13 -6.17 3.59 27.46
CA THR A 13 -6.57 3.16 28.82
C THR A 13 -7.98 3.64 29.14
N PRO A 14 -8.84 2.85 29.81
CA PRO A 14 -10.09 3.35 30.32
C PRO A 14 -9.80 4.35 31.44
N ALA A 15 -9.81 5.64 31.12
CA ALA A 15 -9.75 6.68 32.12
C ALA A 15 -11.10 6.75 32.83
N THR A 16 -11.10 6.49 34.10
CA THR A 16 -12.20 6.83 35.01
C THR A 16 -12.36 8.36 35.03
N GLY A 17 -13.39 8.84 34.32
CA GLY A 17 -14.00 10.14 34.52
C GLY A 17 -13.11 11.37 34.31
N SER A 18 -13.03 11.81 33.07
CA SER A 18 -12.82 13.25 32.78
C SER A 18 -13.30 13.52 31.34
N SER A 19 -14.20 14.48 31.20
CA SER A 19 -14.66 15.02 29.91
C SER A 19 -13.59 15.95 29.33
N GLY A 20 -12.45 15.38 28.93
CA GLY A 20 -11.46 16.09 28.13
C GLY A 20 -11.82 15.93 26.64
N SER A 21 -12.15 17.02 25.98
CA SER A 21 -12.23 17.05 24.52
C SER A 21 -10.79 16.96 23.99
N ASP A 22 -10.33 15.75 23.63
CA ASP A 22 -9.08 15.59 22.92
C ASP A 22 -9.20 16.24 21.54
N THR A 23 -8.58 17.39 21.38
CA THR A 23 -8.50 18.15 20.13
C THR A 23 -7.31 17.76 19.26
N SER A 24 -6.52 16.76 19.66
CA SER A 24 -5.37 16.28 18.90
C SER A 24 -5.77 15.20 17.92
N GLY A 25 -5.68 15.48 16.62
CA GLY A 25 -5.81 14.46 15.57
C GLY A 25 -4.63 13.50 15.63
N SER A 26 -4.88 12.21 15.49
CA SER A 26 -3.81 11.23 15.35
C SER A 26 -3.14 11.35 13.99
N PRO A 27 -1.82 11.16 13.89
CA PRO A 27 -1.14 11.21 12.61
C PRO A 27 -1.59 10.07 11.68
N GLY A 28 -1.54 10.33 10.38
CA GLY A 28 -1.63 9.28 9.37
C GLY A 28 -0.40 8.36 9.42
N GLY A 29 -0.50 7.19 8.82
CA GLY A 29 0.64 6.29 8.65
C GLY A 29 1.68 6.90 7.73
N SER A 30 2.97 6.75 8.02
CA SER A 30 4.04 7.27 7.16
C SER A 30 4.30 6.37 5.95
N GLY A 31 4.67 6.96 4.81
CA GLY A 31 5.20 6.26 3.65
C GLY A 31 6.68 5.92 3.81
N TYR A 32 7.15 4.92 3.08
CA TYR A 32 8.56 4.52 3.07
C TYR A 32 8.95 3.93 1.70
N VAL A 33 10.16 4.22 1.27
CA VAL A 33 10.80 3.60 0.11
C VAL A 33 12.22 3.19 0.48
N TYR A 34 12.60 1.95 0.17
CA TYR A 34 13.93 1.41 0.48
C TYR A 34 14.93 1.84 -0.58
N THR A 35 15.79 2.77 -0.21
CA THR A 35 16.83 3.35 -1.07
C THR A 35 18.17 3.34 -0.34
N SER A 36 19.26 3.65 -1.03
CA SER A 36 20.57 3.83 -0.37
C SER A 36 20.55 4.91 0.72
N ALA A 37 19.71 5.95 0.56
CA ALA A 37 19.60 7.04 1.53
C ALA A 37 18.71 6.68 2.74
N THR A 38 17.70 5.80 2.57
CA THR A 38 16.75 5.47 3.63
C THR A 38 17.03 4.14 4.33
N ALA A 39 17.93 3.33 3.80
CA ALA A 39 18.26 2.02 4.34
C ALA A 39 18.76 2.05 5.79
N SER A 40 19.51 3.09 6.17
CA SER A 40 19.99 3.30 7.55
C SER A 40 18.85 3.55 8.56
N ASN A 41 17.69 4.02 8.09
CA ASN A 41 16.51 4.29 8.90
C ASN A 41 15.56 3.07 9.00
N TYR A 42 15.97 1.95 8.39
CA TYR A 42 15.18 0.72 8.47
C TYR A 42 15.24 0.16 9.90
N PRO A 43 14.13 -0.30 10.50
CA PRO A 43 14.16 -0.90 11.83
C PRO A 43 15.12 -2.09 11.91
N SER A 44 15.59 -2.36 13.11
CA SER A 44 16.40 -3.56 13.40
C SER A 44 15.74 -4.82 12.87
N GLY A 45 16.50 -5.71 12.24
CA GLY A 45 16.00 -6.93 11.63
C GLY A 45 15.70 -6.82 10.13
N CYS A 46 16.15 -5.76 9.45
CA CYS A 46 16.01 -5.63 7.99
C CYS A 46 16.49 -6.89 7.25
N LEU A 47 15.62 -7.44 6.40
CA LEU A 47 15.91 -8.61 5.57
C LEU A 47 16.30 -8.24 4.14
N LEU A 48 16.39 -6.95 3.84
CA LEU A 48 16.77 -6.41 2.54
C LEU A 48 18.27 -6.09 2.50
N ASN A 49 18.79 -5.98 1.29
CA ASN A 49 20.16 -5.54 1.03
C ASN A 49 20.20 -4.57 -0.15
N SER A 50 21.37 -4.07 -0.51
CA SER A 50 21.55 -3.06 -1.57
C SER A 50 21.03 -3.49 -2.94
N SER A 51 20.87 -4.80 -3.22
CA SER A 51 20.28 -5.27 -4.47
C SER A 51 18.78 -4.92 -4.62
N TYR A 52 18.13 -4.47 -3.56
CA TYR A 52 16.72 -4.10 -3.55
C TYR A 52 16.50 -2.58 -3.43
N TYR A 53 17.54 -1.77 -3.55
CA TYR A 53 17.37 -0.32 -3.54
C TYR A 53 16.52 0.14 -4.72
N LEU A 54 15.51 0.96 -4.41
CA LEU A 54 14.70 1.63 -5.41
C LEU A 54 15.40 2.90 -5.89
N SER A 55 15.33 3.14 -7.19
CA SER A 55 15.70 4.40 -7.84
C SER A 55 14.46 5.21 -8.20
N ALA A 56 14.61 6.50 -8.54
CA ALA A 56 13.52 7.42 -8.83
C ALA A 56 12.36 7.34 -7.81
N ALA A 57 12.74 7.09 -6.55
CA ALA A 57 11.82 6.77 -5.47
C ALA A 57 11.33 8.01 -4.76
N LYS A 58 10.04 8.06 -4.43
CA LYS A 58 9.43 9.13 -3.63
C LYS A 58 8.21 8.64 -2.88
N THR A 59 7.88 9.33 -1.78
CA THR A 59 6.60 9.23 -1.09
C THR A 59 5.92 10.59 -1.12
N ILE A 60 4.61 10.60 -1.27
CA ILE A 60 3.78 11.81 -1.35
C ILE A 60 2.65 11.66 -0.33
N ALA A 61 2.45 12.70 0.46
CA ALA A 61 1.40 12.71 1.48
C ALA A 61 0.01 12.81 0.84
N GLY A 62 -1.00 12.23 1.50
CA GLY A 62 -2.38 12.20 1.03
C GLY A 62 -3.11 13.56 1.05
N ASN A 63 -2.45 14.64 1.44
CA ASN A 63 -2.92 16.02 1.26
C ASN A 63 -2.32 16.71 0.03
N THR A 64 -1.58 15.98 -0.79
CA THR A 64 -0.90 16.46 -1.99
C THR A 64 -1.42 15.70 -3.21
N SER A 65 -1.36 16.33 -4.40
CA SER A 65 -1.80 15.70 -5.64
C SER A 65 -0.77 14.72 -6.18
N PHE A 66 -1.26 13.58 -6.68
CA PHE A 66 -0.48 12.55 -7.37
C PHE A 66 -1.37 11.79 -8.38
N THR A 67 -0.77 10.89 -9.15
CA THR A 67 -1.51 10.06 -10.11
C THR A 67 -2.31 8.97 -9.39
N SER A 68 -3.60 8.89 -9.66
CA SER A 68 -4.51 7.84 -9.15
C SER A 68 -4.24 6.47 -9.81
N PRO A 69 -4.78 5.37 -9.26
CA PRO A 69 -4.73 4.07 -9.92
C PRO A 69 -5.34 4.06 -11.34
N THR A 70 -6.27 4.95 -11.63
CA THR A 70 -6.89 5.08 -12.96
C THR A 70 -6.11 5.95 -13.94
N GLY A 71 -5.01 6.57 -13.49
CA GLY A 71 -4.16 7.45 -14.32
C GLY A 71 -4.55 8.92 -14.29
N SER A 72 -5.67 9.29 -13.65
CA SER A 72 -6.06 10.69 -13.43
C SER A 72 -5.29 11.30 -12.26
N SER A 73 -5.38 12.62 -12.06
CA SER A 73 -4.86 13.28 -10.87
C SER A 73 -5.86 13.13 -9.72
N GLU A 74 -5.37 12.81 -8.51
CA GLU A 74 -6.15 12.85 -7.27
C GLU A 74 -5.34 13.54 -6.16
N THR A 75 -6.06 14.15 -5.19
CA THR A 75 -5.43 14.69 -3.97
C THR A 75 -5.75 13.76 -2.82
N GLY A 76 -4.77 12.93 -2.49
CA GLY A 76 -4.94 11.83 -1.53
C GLY A 76 -5.81 10.70 -2.06
N HIS A 77 -5.46 9.47 -1.68
CA HIS A 77 -6.18 8.28 -2.13
C HIS A 77 -7.39 7.99 -1.23
N SER A 78 -8.57 7.85 -1.85
CA SER A 78 -9.82 7.54 -1.18
C SER A 78 -10.17 6.05 -1.28
N GLY A 79 -10.89 5.54 -0.30
CA GLY A 79 -11.32 4.13 -0.30
C GLY A 79 -10.23 3.18 0.19
N ASN A 80 -10.25 1.96 -0.32
CA ASN A 80 -9.23 0.97 -0.03
C ASN A 80 -7.92 1.32 -0.76
N GLY A 81 -6.79 0.88 -0.19
CA GLY A 81 -5.49 1.00 -0.81
C GLY A 81 -5.34 0.14 -2.06
N TYR A 82 -4.28 0.40 -2.78
CA TYR A 82 -4.00 -0.23 -4.07
C TYR A 82 -2.50 -0.38 -4.29
N CYS A 83 -2.10 -1.41 -5.03
CA CYS A 83 -0.73 -1.56 -5.50
C CYS A 83 -0.68 -1.86 -7.00
N ARG A 84 0.41 -1.41 -7.64
CA ARG A 84 0.67 -1.68 -9.06
C ARG A 84 2.13 -2.00 -9.28
N ILE A 85 2.37 -2.99 -10.13
CA ILE A 85 3.70 -3.32 -10.64
C ILE A 85 3.66 -3.20 -12.16
N THR A 86 4.49 -2.29 -12.71
CA THR A 86 4.62 -2.10 -14.16
C THR A 86 5.98 -2.62 -14.61
N VAL A 87 6.00 -3.47 -15.61
CA VAL A 87 7.23 -3.96 -16.23
C VAL A 87 7.82 -2.86 -17.11
N ILE A 88 8.99 -2.35 -16.75
CA ILE A 88 9.74 -1.38 -17.57
C ILE A 88 10.63 -2.13 -18.57
N GLU A 89 11.36 -3.13 -18.07
CA GLU A 89 12.24 -3.96 -18.88
C GLU A 89 12.28 -5.37 -18.31
N CYS A 90 12.02 -6.38 -19.13
CA CYS A 90 12.31 -7.77 -18.79
C CYS A 90 13.63 -8.17 -19.43
N LYS A 91 14.59 -8.60 -18.61
CA LYS A 91 15.78 -9.29 -19.10
C LYS A 91 15.40 -10.72 -19.42
N ASN A 92 14.85 -10.95 -20.61
CA ASN A 92 14.55 -12.31 -21.07
C ASN A 92 15.87 -13.09 -21.20
N THR A 93 16.04 -14.11 -20.40
CA THR A 93 16.94 -15.21 -20.73
C THR A 93 16.40 -15.81 -22.03
N ALA A 94 17.15 -15.64 -23.12
CA ALA A 94 16.74 -16.20 -24.40
C ALA A 94 16.57 -17.72 -24.24
N LEU A 95 15.37 -18.24 -24.51
CA LEU A 95 15.19 -19.67 -24.59
C LEU A 95 15.75 -20.16 -25.92
N TYR A 96 16.61 -21.16 -25.86
CA TYR A 96 17.17 -21.80 -27.03
C TYR A 96 16.50 -23.17 -27.22
N THR A 97 16.11 -23.47 -28.42
CA THR A 97 15.62 -24.79 -28.81
C THR A 97 16.62 -25.46 -29.73
N ARG A 98 16.77 -26.77 -29.68
CA ARG A 98 17.64 -27.54 -30.54
C ARG A 98 16.88 -27.95 -31.81
N ILE A 99 17.27 -27.41 -32.95
CA ILE A 99 16.71 -27.75 -34.26
C ILE A 99 17.85 -28.23 -35.13
N ASN A 100 17.74 -29.44 -35.70
CA ASN A 100 18.76 -30.05 -36.56
C ASN A 100 20.19 -29.99 -35.96
N ASN A 101 20.31 -30.45 -34.72
CA ASN A 101 21.57 -30.44 -33.94
C ASN A 101 22.19 -29.05 -33.67
N SER A 102 21.54 -27.96 -34.03
CA SER A 102 21.98 -26.59 -33.73
C SER A 102 21.10 -25.92 -32.68
N MET A 103 21.72 -25.21 -31.74
CA MET A 103 21.00 -24.37 -30.77
C MET A 103 20.52 -23.11 -31.48
N LYS A 104 19.22 -22.94 -31.57
CA LYS A 104 18.58 -21.73 -32.14
C LYS A 104 17.79 -21.00 -31.08
N LYS A 105 17.95 -19.68 -31.08
CA LYS A 105 17.16 -18.80 -30.21
C LYS A 105 15.69 -18.88 -30.63
N ALA A 106 14.82 -19.21 -29.70
CA ALA A 106 13.40 -19.23 -29.97
C ALA A 106 12.88 -17.78 -30.11
N THR A 107 12.10 -17.53 -31.14
CA THR A 107 11.50 -16.22 -31.43
C THR A 107 10.09 -16.10 -30.85
N ALA A 108 9.43 -17.21 -30.52
CA ALA A 108 8.13 -17.26 -29.87
C ALA A 108 7.92 -18.59 -29.15
N PHE A 109 7.13 -18.56 -28.05
CA PHE A 109 6.67 -19.75 -27.35
C PHE A 109 5.15 -19.76 -27.35
N TYR A 110 4.58 -20.95 -27.49
CA TYR A 110 3.16 -21.18 -27.40
C TYR A 110 2.88 -22.12 -26.24
N PHE A 111 2.09 -21.69 -25.29
CA PHE A 111 1.54 -22.57 -24.25
C PHE A 111 0.09 -22.88 -24.58
N LYS A 112 -0.26 -24.14 -24.56
CA LYS A 112 -1.65 -24.58 -24.70
C LYS A 112 -2.20 -24.85 -23.30
N LEU A 113 -3.05 -23.95 -22.80
CA LEU A 113 -3.83 -24.17 -21.59
C LEU A 113 -5.29 -24.36 -22.01
N ASN A 114 -5.88 -25.51 -21.68
CA ASN A 114 -7.31 -25.79 -21.85
C ASN A 114 -7.88 -25.37 -23.21
N ASN A 115 -7.28 -25.84 -24.31
CA ASN A 115 -7.65 -25.54 -25.71
C ASN A 115 -7.47 -24.09 -26.18
N ASN A 116 -7.07 -23.15 -25.36
CA ASN A 116 -6.72 -21.80 -25.77
C ASN A 116 -5.21 -21.67 -26.01
N LYS A 117 -4.83 -21.13 -27.18
CA LYS A 117 -3.45 -20.76 -27.46
C LYS A 117 -3.11 -19.48 -26.71
N MET A 118 -2.21 -19.55 -25.75
CA MET A 118 -1.57 -18.36 -25.22
C MET A 118 -0.25 -18.13 -25.97
N TYR A 119 -0.09 -16.93 -26.48
CA TYR A 119 1.13 -16.51 -27.18
C TYR A 119 2.12 -15.95 -26.16
N GLY A 120 3.23 -16.64 -25.96
CA GLY A 120 4.41 -16.10 -25.29
C GLY A 120 5.40 -15.63 -26.33
N VAL A 121 5.72 -14.35 -26.37
CA VAL A 121 6.74 -13.82 -27.30
C VAL A 121 8.10 -13.92 -26.63
N GLY A 122 8.94 -14.82 -27.09
CA GLY A 122 10.36 -14.92 -26.71
C GLY A 122 11.16 -13.80 -27.35
N SER A 123 11.58 -12.83 -26.61
CA SER A 123 12.27 -11.60 -26.95
C SER A 123 11.35 -10.43 -27.21
N ALA A 124 10.52 -10.09 -26.42
CA ALA A 124 10.05 -8.74 -26.49
C ALA A 124 10.14 -8.15 -25.13
N ASN A 125 10.67 -7.05 -25.15
CA ASN A 125 10.36 -6.02 -24.25
C ASN A 125 8.87 -6.07 -23.95
N TYR A 126 8.47 -6.77 -22.89
CA TYR A 126 7.14 -6.62 -22.30
C TYR A 126 7.09 -5.26 -21.60
N ASN A 127 7.53 -4.23 -22.32
CA ASN A 127 7.47 -2.87 -21.85
C ASN A 127 6.01 -2.49 -21.69
N GLY A 128 5.61 -2.14 -20.47
CA GLY A 128 4.28 -1.66 -20.20
C GLY A 128 3.26 -2.69 -19.71
N SER A 129 3.63 -3.98 -19.54
CA SER A 129 2.75 -4.92 -18.85
C SER A 129 2.49 -4.46 -17.42
N VAL A 130 1.22 -4.41 -17.02
CA VAL A 130 0.79 -3.90 -15.72
C VAL A 130 0.10 -5.01 -14.93
N MET A 131 0.53 -5.20 -13.70
CA MET A 131 -0.12 -6.05 -12.71
C MET A 131 -0.78 -5.14 -11.67
N ASN A 132 -2.07 -5.26 -11.53
CA ASN A 132 -2.89 -4.46 -10.62
C ASN A 132 -3.32 -5.33 -9.44
N PHE A 133 -3.27 -4.77 -8.24
CA PHE A 133 -3.59 -5.45 -6.99
C PHE A 133 -4.58 -4.60 -6.19
N ASP A 134 -5.85 -4.86 -6.41
CA ASP A 134 -6.94 -4.30 -5.63
C ASP A 134 -6.92 -4.85 -4.20
N TYR A 135 -7.65 -4.20 -3.32
CA TYR A 135 -7.86 -4.67 -1.95
C TYR A 135 -8.67 -5.98 -1.94
N THR A 136 -8.13 -7.00 -1.27
CA THR A 136 -8.78 -8.31 -1.09
C THR A 136 -8.97 -8.71 0.38
N GLY A 137 -8.44 -7.91 1.31
CA GLY A 137 -8.39 -8.27 2.74
C GLY A 137 -7.36 -9.34 3.08
N SER A 138 -6.52 -9.72 2.14
CA SER A 138 -5.49 -10.74 2.30
C SER A 138 -4.23 -10.42 1.49
N VAL A 139 -3.13 -11.14 1.77
CA VAL A 139 -1.90 -11.04 0.98
C VAL A 139 -2.12 -11.57 -0.44
N GLN A 140 -1.60 -10.84 -1.42
CA GLN A 140 -1.51 -11.27 -2.81
C GLN A 140 -0.04 -11.53 -3.16
N THR A 141 0.24 -12.35 -4.15
CA THR A 141 1.61 -12.68 -4.53
C THR A 141 1.82 -12.63 -6.03
N ALA A 142 3.04 -12.26 -6.44
CA ALA A 142 3.49 -12.38 -7.81
C ALA A 142 4.93 -12.91 -7.85
N THR A 143 5.33 -13.44 -8.99
CA THR A 143 6.72 -13.83 -9.25
C THR A 143 7.27 -12.94 -10.35
N LEU A 144 8.30 -12.17 -10.02
CA LEU A 144 8.96 -11.24 -10.94
C LEU A 144 10.24 -11.89 -11.48
N ALA A 145 10.36 -11.98 -12.80
CA ALA A 145 11.57 -12.43 -13.48
C ALA A 145 12.69 -11.36 -13.35
N PRO A 146 13.95 -11.68 -13.71
CA PRO A 146 14.98 -10.65 -13.84
C PRO A 146 14.52 -9.52 -14.76
N GLY A 147 14.66 -8.27 -14.33
CA GLY A 147 14.14 -7.13 -15.08
C GLY A 147 14.04 -5.86 -14.24
N THR A 148 13.52 -4.81 -14.84
CA THR A 148 13.27 -3.51 -14.20
C THR A 148 11.77 -3.26 -14.08
N TYR A 149 11.33 -2.89 -12.89
CA TYR A 149 9.91 -2.77 -12.52
C TYR A 149 9.67 -1.44 -11.83
N LYS A 150 8.59 -0.74 -12.20
CA LYS A 150 8.04 0.36 -11.43
C LYS A 150 7.06 -0.22 -10.41
N LEU A 151 7.26 0.10 -9.15
CA LEU A 151 6.40 -0.28 -8.04
C LEU A 151 5.64 0.96 -7.58
N GLU A 152 4.34 0.84 -7.40
CA GLU A 152 3.46 1.92 -6.95
C GLU A 152 2.51 1.39 -5.87
N CYS A 153 2.34 2.16 -4.80
CA CYS A 153 1.42 1.87 -3.71
C CYS A 153 0.60 3.11 -3.36
N TRP A 154 -0.69 2.92 -3.11
CA TRP A 154 -1.62 3.91 -2.59
C TRP A 154 -2.16 3.42 -1.26
N GLY A 155 -2.00 4.19 -0.20
CA GLY A 155 -2.51 3.86 1.12
C GLY A 155 -4.03 3.96 1.19
N ALA A 156 -4.65 3.29 2.15
CA ALA A 156 -6.10 3.35 2.32
C ALA A 156 -6.55 4.60 3.09
N GLN A 157 -7.77 5.03 2.83
CA GLN A 157 -8.43 6.10 3.58
C GLN A 157 -8.81 5.64 5.00
N GLY A 158 -8.74 6.53 5.98
CA GLY A 158 -9.32 6.32 7.31
C GLY A 158 -10.84 6.32 7.31
N GLY A 159 -11.43 5.81 8.38
CA GLY A 159 -12.87 5.80 8.57
C GLY A 159 -13.43 7.20 8.86
N ASN A 160 -14.62 7.47 8.36
CA ASN A 160 -15.32 8.72 8.60
C ASN A 160 -15.97 8.74 9.99
N GLY A 161 -16.23 9.94 10.52
CA GLY A 161 -17.14 10.15 11.64
C GLY A 161 -18.56 10.31 11.14
N SER A 162 -19.53 9.83 11.93
CA SER A 162 -20.97 10.05 11.69
C SER A 162 -21.55 10.83 12.85
N SER A 163 -22.14 11.98 12.61
CA SER A 163 -22.79 12.76 13.67
C SER A 163 -24.21 12.24 13.95
N ASN A 164 -24.57 12.20 15.24
CA ASN A 164 -25.95 11.92 15.64
C ASN A 164 -26.82 13.13 15.30
N GLY A 165 -27.62 13.02 14.26
CA GLY A 165 -28.72 13.95 14.00
C GLY A 165 -28.36 15.41 13.71
N ASN A 166 -27.12 15.80 13.79
CA ASN A 166 -26.61 17.11 13.44
C ASN A 166 -25.85 17.03 12.13
N SER A 167 -26.55 17.29 11.04
CA SER A 167 -26.07 17.13 9.65
C SER A 167 -24.83 17.99 9.28
N ASN A 168 -24.25 18.71 10.21
CA ASN A 168 -23.15 19.66 9.97
C ASN A 168 -21.77 19.17 10.35
N ILE A 169 -21.60 17.92 10.83
CA ILE A 169 -20.28 17.41 11.21
C ILE A 169 -19.98 16.15 10.38
N ASN A 170 -19.66 16.36 9.11
CA ASN A 170 -19.10 15.33 8.26
C ASN A 170 -17.57 15.31 8.48
N ALA A 171 -17.13 14.69 9.57
CA ALA A 171 -15.71 14.44 9.74
C ALA A 171 -15.28 13.34 8.75
N VAL A 172 -14.42 13.71 7.81
CA VAL A 172 -13.90 12.80 6.79
C VAL A 172 -12.59 12.21 7.27
N GLY A 173 -12.44 10.89 7.16
CA GLY A 173 -11.19 10.18 7.43
C GLY A 173 -10.08 10.68 6.53
N GLY A 174 -8.85 10.69 7.05
CA GLY A 174 -7.68 11.11 6.30
C GLY A 174 -7.50 10.27 5.04
N LEU A 175 -7.04 10.89 3.97
CA LEU A 175 -6.78 10.22 2.70
C LEU A 175 -5.42 9.52 2.74
N GLY A 176 -5.29 8.41 2.01
CA GLY A 176 -4.05 7.66 1.89
C GLY A 176 -2.98 8.41 1.10
N GLY A 177 -1.71 8.16 1.43
CA GLY A 177 -0.55 8.66 0.69
C GLY A 177 -0.22 7.78 -0.53
N TYR A 178 0.78 8.20 -1.27
CA TYR A 178 1.29 7.50 -2.45
C TYR A 178 2.80 7.29 -2.35
N SER A 179 3.27 6.12 -2.76
CA SER A 179 4.70 5.84 -2.86
C SER A 179 5.01 5.17 -4.20
N VAL A 180 6.14 5.55 -4.78
CA VAL A 180 6.60 5.01 -6.07
C VAL A 180 8.10 4.84 -6.08
N GLY A 181 8.59 3.86 -6.82
CA GLY A 181 10.01 3.66 -7.07
C GLY A 181 10.25 2.59 -8.13
N THR A 182 11.46 2.56 -8.66
CA THR A 182 11.90 1.61 -9.69
C THR A 182 12.93 0.66 -9.10
N ILE A 183 12.73 -0.64 -9.29
CA ILE A 183 13.66 -1.70 -8.86
C ILE A 183 14.17 -2.48 -10.06
N THR A 184 15.47 -2.85 -10.03
CA THR A 184 16.05 -3.77 -11.00
C THR A 184 16.43 -5.07 -10.31
N LEU A 185 15.81 -6.17 -10.72
CA LEU A 185 16.04 -7.51 -10.19
C LEU A 185 17.00 -8.29 -11.08
N SER A 186 18.07 -8.82 -10.51
CA SER A 186 19.05 -9.67 -11.22
C SER A 186 18.66 -11.14 -11.27
N LYS A 187 17.72 -11.56 -10.42
CA LYS A 187 17.20 -12.93 -10.33
C LYS A 187 15.69 -12.91 -10.07
N THR A 188 15.04 -14.03 -10.38
CA THR A 188 13.60 -14.21 -10.09
C THR A 188 13.33 -14.02 -8.60
N GLN A 189 12.29 -13.23 -8.28
CA GLN A 189 11.87 -12.93 -6.92
C GLN A 189 10.37 -13.15 -6.76
N LYS A 190 9.98 -13.77 -5.65
CA LYS A 190 8.60 -13.76 -5.18
C LYS A 190 8.37 -12.45 -4.44
N VAL A 191 7.26 -11.80 -4.73
CA VAL A 191 6.81 -10.59 -4.04
C VAL A 191 5.47 -10.84 -3.36
N TYR A 192 5.27 -10.18 -2.22
CA TYR A 192 4.05 -10.23 -1.43
C TYR A 192 3.48 -8.81 -1.38
N ILE A 193 2.22 -8.68 -1.79
CA ILE A 193 1.56 -7.41 -1.99
C ILE A 193 0.40 -7.30 -0.99
N TYR A 194 0.39 -6.21 -0.25
CA TYR A 194 -0.64 -5.87 0.72
C TYR A 194 -1.29 -4.56 0.31
N SER A 195 -2.50 -4.63 -0.22
CA SER A 195 -3.32 -3.44 -0.46
C SER A 195 -4.13 -3.14 0.79
N GLY A 196 -3.95 -1.96 1.37
CA GLY A 196 -4.54 -1.58 2.65
C GLY A 196 -6.06 -1.56 2.64
N GLY A 197 -6.68 -1.90 3.76
CA GLY A 197 -8.14 -1.76 3.94
C GLY A 197 -8.50 -0.36 4.41
N LYS A 198 -9.61 0.19 3.90
CA LYS A 198 -10.20 1.42 4.42
C LYS A 198 -10.56 1.26 5.89
N GLY A 199 -10.36 2.30 6.69
CA GLY A 199 -10.85 2.36 8.06
C GLY A 199 -12.38 2.31 8.13
N GLN A 200 -12.90 1.72 9.19
CA GLN A 200 -14.34 1.58 9.41
C GLN A 200 -14.91 2.85 10.02
N THR A 201 -16.17 3.13 9.68
CA THR A 201 -16.97 4.21 10.26
C THR A 201 -17.87 3.63 11.33
N LYS A 202 -17.94 4.23 12.50
CA LYS A 202 -18.95 3.91 13.50
C LYS A 202 -20.11 4.89 13.42
N SER A 203 -21.32 4.35 13.32
CA SER A 203 -22.54 5.10 13.59
C SER A 203 -22.71 5.26 15.09
N ASN A 204 -23.14 6.44 15.54
CA ASN A 204 -23.40 6.67 16.95
C ASN A 204 -24.60 5.83 17.43
N THR A 205 -24.34 4.91 18.33
CA THR A 205 -25.35 4.06 18.98
C THR A 205 -25.53 4.37 20.47
N GLY A 206 -24.81 5.38 20.98
CA GLY A 206 -24.78 5.69 22.42
C GLY A 206 -23.99 4.69 23.27
N SER A 207 -23.51 3.61 22.67
CA SER A 207 -22.75 2.56 23.37
C SER A 207 -21.32 2.50 22.91
N TYR A 208 -20.39 2.32 23.86
CA TYR A 208 -18.98 2.12 23.54
C TYR A 208 -18.77 0.79 22.83
N SER A 209 -18.06 0.80 21.71
CA SER A 209 -17.59 -0.40 21.04
C SER A 209 -16.33 -0.13 20.22
N THR A 210 -15.58 -1.17 19.91
CA THR A 210 -14.42 -1.10 19.05
C THR A 210 -14.83 -1.05 17.59
N VAL A 211 -14.20 -0.13 16.84
CA VAL A 211 -14.21 -0.10 15.38
C VAL A 211 -12.85 -0.55 14.91
N ASN A 212 -12.80 -1.66 14.20
CA ASN A 212 -11.53 -2.26 13.78
C ASN A 212 -10.82 -1.40 12.75
N GLY A 213 -9.49 -1.33 12.86
CA GLY A 213 -8.64 -0.69 11.87
C GLY A 213 -8.68 -1.39 10.50
N GLY A 214 -8.35 -0.65 9.47
CA GLY A 214 -8.21 -1.18 8.12
C GLY A 214 -7.11 -2.25 8.04
N PHE A 215 -7.31 -3.23 7.16
CA PHE A 215 -6.33 -4.30 6.91
C PHE A 215 -4.94 -3.74 6.63
N ASN A 216 -3.91 -4.44 7.06
CA ASN A 216 -2.49 -4.08 6.98
C ASN A 216 -2.13 -2.85 7.85
N GLY A 217 -2.54 -2.89 9.11
CA GLY A 217 -2.00 -2.05 10.18
C GLY A 217 -2.77 -0.76 10.47
N GLY A 218 -4.01 -0.61 10.01
CA GLY A 218 -4.87 0.48 10.48
C GLY A 218 -5.17 0.36 11.97
N GLY A 219 -5.08 1.45 12.72
CA GLY A 219 -5.38 1.47 14.16
C GLY A 219 -6.87 1.39 14.44
N SER A 220 -7.27 0.53 15.39
CA SER A 220 -8.65 0.43 15.85
C SER A 220 -9.03 1.61 16.76
N ASN A 221 -10.32 1.97 16.79
CA ASN A 221 -10.85 3.03 17.63
C ASN A 221 -11.89 2.46 18.60
N TYR A 222 -11.85 2.88 19.88
CA TYR A 222 -12.86 2.53 20.89
C TYR A 222 -13.66 3.78 21.24
N THR A 223 -14.92 3.86 20.81
CA THR A 223 -15.73 5.06 20.92
C THR A 223 -17.20 4.75 21.20
N CYS A 224 -17.88 5.62 21.93
CA CYS A 224 -19.33 5.58 22.14
C CYS A 224 -20.08 6.42 21.10
N GLY A 225 -19.37 7.38 20.50
CA GLY A 225 -19.91 8.32 19.56
C GLY A 225 -19.57 7.98 18.11
N SER A 226 -19.56 9.01 17.31
CA SER A 226 -19.13 8.94 15.93
C SER A 226 -17.61 9.05 15.85
N GLY A 227 -16.96 8.07 15.28
CA GLY A 227 -15.52 8.10 15.04
C GLY A 227 -15.11 7.02 14.05
N GLY A 228 -14.07 7.27 13.31
CA GLY A 228 -13.50 6.32 12.35
C GLY A 228 -12.22 5.68 12.88
N SER A 229 -11.92 4.48 12.42
CA SER A 229 -10.64 3.82 12.63
C SER A 229 -9.62 4.22 11.57
N GLY A 230 -8.33 3.96 11.80
CA GLY A 230 -7.28 4.23 10.82
C GLY A 230 -7.37 3.33 9.58
N GLY A 231 -7.00 3.86 8.42
CA GLY A 231 -6.79 3.11 7.19
C GLY A 231 -5.47 2.34 7.21
N GLY A 232 -5.42 1.21 6.54
CA GLY A 232 -4.22 0.40 6.40
C GLY A 232 -3.21 0.98 5.41
N GLY A 233 -1.94 0.69 5.61
CA GLY A 233 -0.90 0.98 4.61
C GLY A 233 -0.95 -0.02 3.45
N SER A 234 -0.48 0.38 2.28
CA SER A 234 -0.23 -0.53 1.17
C SER A 234 1.26 -0.75 1.00
N ASP A 235 1.71 -1.99 0.87
CA ASP A 235 3.14 -2.29 0.78
C ASP A 235 3.46 -3.47 -0.15
N ILE A 236 4.71 -3.50 -0.62
CA ILE A 236 5.27 -4.62 -1.36
C ILE A 236 6.50 -5.11 -0.61
N ARG A 237 6.59 -6.43 -0.41
CA ARG A 237 7.68 -7.14 0.26
C ARG A 237 8.35 -8.06 -0.72
N ILE A 238 9.67 -8.24 -0.61
CA ILE A 238 10.47 -9.05 -1.54
C ILE A 238 11.12 -10.24 -0.83
N GLY A 239 11.01 -11.42 -1.44
CA GLY A 239 11.69 -12.65 -1.05
C GLY A 239 11.03 -13.39 0.09
N THR A 240 10.52 -12.69 1.10
CA THR A 240 9.84 -13.29 2.23
C THR A 240 8.64 -12.45 2.67
N ASP A 241 7.61 -13.10 3.21
CA ASP A 241 6.45 -12.44 3.78
C ASP A 241 6.74 -11.96 5.20
N SER A 242 7.45 -10.85 5.29
CA SER A 242 7.83 -10.23 6.56
C SER A 242 7.71 -8.72 6.46
N LEU A 243 7.32 -8.07 7.56
CA LEU A 243 7.36 -6.61 7.69
C LEU A 243 8.78 -6.05 7.45
N TYR A 244 9.81 -6.84 7.75
CA TYR A 244 11.21 -6.49 7.58
C TYR A 244 11.73 -6.71 6.14
N ALA A 245 10.86 -7.10 5.21
CA ALA A 245 11.14 -7.24 3.78
C ALA A 245 10.39 -6.22 2.91
N ARG A 246 9.83 -5.17 3.50
CA ARG A 246 9.11 -4.09 2.80
C ARG A 246 10.09 -3.23 2.01
N VAL A 247 9.93 -3.18 0.70
CA VAL A 247 10.73 -2.27 -0.17
C VAL A 247 10.04 -0.94 -0.41
N ILE A 248 8.70 -0.92 -0.33
CA ILE A 248 7.88 0.26 -0.55
C ILE A 248 6.62 0.21 0.31
N VAL A 249 6.25 1.33 0.91
CA VAL A 249 5.05 1.48 1.75
C VAL A 249 4.40 2.82 1.45
N ALA A 250 3.10 2.83 1.19
CA ALA A 250 2.26 4.02 1.20
C ALA A 250 1.44 4.05 2.49
N GLY A 251 1.51 5.13 3.25
CA GLY A 251 0.80 5.28 4.52
C GLY A 251 -0.70 5.43 4.35
N GLY A 252 -1.48 4.79 5.20
CA GLY A 252 -2.93 5.01 5.29
C GLY A 252 -3.29 6.31 6.02
N GLY A 253 -4.46 6.87 5.74
CA GLY A 253 -4.98 8.03 6.44
C GLY A 253 -5.52 7.69 7.83
N SER A 254 -5.46 8.62 8.80
CA SER A 254 -6.02 8.38 10.12
C SER A 254 -7.56 8.37 10.10
N GLY A 255 -8.15 7.69 11.07
CA GLY A 255 -9.58 7.82 11.34
C GLY A 255 -9.95 9.20 11.87
N THR A 256 -11.23 9.44 12.04
CA THR A 256 -11.76 10.67 12.61
C THR A 256 -11.99 10.55 14.10
N GLY A 257 -11.87 11.67 14.82
CA GLY A 257 -12.57 11.87 16.08
C GLY A 257 -14.00 12.39 15.86
N TRP A 258 -14.69 12.78 16.93
CA TRP A 258 -16.06 13.26 16.85
C TRP A 258 -16.23 14.48 15.93
N THR A 259 -15.35 15.48 16.07
CA THR A 259 -15.38 16.73 15.28
C THR A 259 -14.10 16.95 14.49
N ILE A 260 -13.15 16.03 14.57
CA ILE A 260 -11.80 16.19 14.05
C ILE A 260 -11.68 15.38 12.77
N LYS A 261 -11.26 16.05 11.69
CA LYS A 261 -10.93 15.39 10.42
C LYS A 261 -9.70 14.49 10.60
N GLY A 262 -9.68 13.37 9.91
CA GLY A 262 -8.53 12.50 9.87
C GLY A 262 -7.34 13.17 9.17
N ALA A 263 -6.13 12.94 9.70
CA ALA A 263 -4.89 13.36 9.06
C ALA A 263 -4.56 12.46 7.87
N ALA A 264 -4.01 13.04 6.81
CA ALA A 264 -3.61 12.31 5.62
C ALA A 264 -2.50 11.29 5.93
N GLY A 265 -2.46 10.20 5.19
CA GLY A 265 -1.33 9.30 5.13
C GLY A 265 -0.09 10.07 4.66
N GLY A 266 1.01 9.98 5.40
CA GLY A 266 2.12 10.91 5.25
C GLY A 266 3.17 10.49 4.23
N GLY A 267 4.03 11.44 3.93
CA GLY A 267 5.35 11.22 3.37
C GLY A 267 6.29 10.56 4.40
N ILE A 268 7.60 10.80 4.26
CA ILE A 268 8.63 10.13 5.07
C ILE A 268 8.49 10.38 6.59
N LEU A 269 7.84 11.44 7.01
CA LEU A 269 7.74 11.85 8.43
C LEU A 269 6.34 11.61 9.05
N GLY A 270 5.37 11.07 8.32
CA GLY A 270 4.01 10.84 8.82
C GLY A 270 3.12 12.06 8.76
#